data_cf8229b57311d855d716231d13f7802e
#
_entry.id   cf8229b57311d855d716231d13f7802e
#
_cell.length_a   1.000
_cell.length_b   1.000
_cell.length_c   1.000
_cell.angle_alpha   90.00
_cell.angle_beta   90.00
_cell.angle_gamma   90.00
#
_symmetry.space_group_name_H-M   'P 1'
#
loop_
_entity.id
_entity.type
_entity.pdbx_description
1 polymer ?
#
loop_
_entity_poly.entity_id
_entity_poly.type
_entity_poly.pdbx_seq_one_letter_code
_entity_poly.pdbx_strand_id
1 'polypeptide(L)'
;MDRKPPSRRARRFALIAVLALIGLAAAHAVLWRAMADQLEAGWQSWVQLRRAHGWQVDHAPPIRGGWPLAATLTVDRLRLEGAAATLPGGVAFNAQRAVLRIELPWLDRLQLALPGQQRLRIGETEFPFTADTLTATVPLERDTLPSEAELAAERLRIGLPGGGVELASARLTVRGSASATEAEPALELILVAEGLDLPPAA
;
A
#
# COMPACT_ATOMS: atom_id res chain seq x y z
N MET A 1 -46.81 7.23 34.03
CA MET A 1 -45.73 6.22 33.82
C MET A 1 -44.60 6.55 34.81
N ASP A 2 -44.64 5.93 35.98
CA ASP A 2 -43.67 6.18 37.04
C ASP A 2 -42.40 5.40 36.80
N ARG A 3 -41.34 6.04 36.36
CA ARG A 3 -40.02 5.41 36.20
C ARG A 3 -39.33 5.31 37.55
N LYS A 4 -39.40 4.09 38.14
CA LYS A 4 -38.72 3.77 39.39
C LYS A 4 -37.21 4.15 39.27
N PRO A 5 -36.63 4.92 40.20
CA PRO A 5 -35.25 5.33 40.14
C PRO A 5 -34.32 4.10 40.17
N PRO A 6 -33.22 4.10 39.40
CA PRO A 6 -32.31 2.97 39.33
C PRO A 6 -31.66 2.72 40.70
N SER A 7 -31.52 1.43 41.04
CA SER A 7 -30.91 1.04 42.32
C SER A 7 -29.43 1.47 42.39
N ARG A 8 -28.91 1.68 43.62
CA ARG A 8 -27.48 2.08 43.82
C ARG A 8 -26.52 1.08 43.16
N ARG A 9 -26.87 -0.21 43.06
CA ARG A 9 -26.08 -1.22 42.36
C ARG A 9 -26.07 -0.97 40.84
N ALA A 10 -27.23 -0.67 40.26
CA ALA A 10 -27.32 -0.35 38.82
C ALA A 10 -26.50 0.88 38.44
N ARG A 11 -26.44 1.92 39.28
CA ARG A 11 -25.60 3.09 39.05
C ARG A 11 -24.10 2.75 39.11
N ARG A 12 -23.67 1.90 40.07
CA ARG A 12 -22.27 1.43 40.13
C ARG A 12 -21.89 0.61 38.91
N PHE A 13 -22.71 -0.32 38.46
CA PHE A 13 -22.47 -1.07 37.23
C PHE A 13 -22.42 -0.16 36.00
N ALA A 14 -23.32 0.79 35.87
CA ALA A 14 -23.28 1.77 34.78
C ALA A 14 -21.98 2.59 34.80
N LEU A 15 -21.53 3.05 35.95
CA LEU A 15 -20.28 3.79 36.11
C LEU A 15 -19.07 2.93 35.69
N ILE A 16 -19.00 1.69 36.17
CA ILE A 16 -17.91 0.76 35.80
C ILE A 16 -17.92 0.49 34.29
N ALA A 17 -19.09 0.27 33.69
CA ALA A 17 -19.21 0.07 32.24
C ALA A 17 -18.75 1.28 31.45
N VAL A 18 -19.11 2.49 31.87
CA VAL A 18 -18.66 3.75 31.25
C VAL A 18 -17.15 3.91 31.37
N LEU A 19 -16.58 3.65 32.54
CA LEU A 19 -15.12 3.73 32.73
C LEU A 19 -14.38 2.70 31.90
N ALA A 20 -14.91 1.47 31.78
CA ALA A 20 -14.35 0.43 30.92
C ALA A 20 -14.39 0.81 29.44
N LEU A 21 -15.49 1.41 28.97
CA LEU A 21 -15.61 1.91 27.60
C LEU A 21 -14.62 3.05 27.31
N ILE A 22 -14.46 3.98 28.24
CA ILE A 22 -13.48 5.07 28.12
C ILE A 22 -12.06 4.50 28.07
N GLY A 23 -11.74 3.54 28.94
CA GLY A 23 -10.44 2.86 28.94
C GLY A 23 -10.17 2.14 27.64
N LEU A 24 -11.16 1.41 27.10
CA LEU A 24 -11.04 0.74 25.80
C LEU A 24 -10.84 1.72 24.65
N ALA A 25 -11.62 2.81 24.63
CA ALA A 25 -11.47 3.85 23.62
C ALA A 25 -10.10 4.54 23.68
N ALA A 26 -9.58 4.79 24.88
CA ALA A 26 -8.26 5.36 25.07
C ALA A 26 -7.16 4.40 24.60
N ALA A 27 -7.25 3.11 24.97
CA ALA A 27 -6.31 2.08 24.52
C ALA A 27 -6.33 1.93 22.99
N HIS A 28 -7.52 1.95 22.38
CA HIS A 28 -7.68 1.91 20.94
C HIS A 28 -7.05 3.15 20.24
N ALA A 29 -7.26 4.34 20.81
CA ALA A 29 -6.65 5.58 20.29
C ALA A 29 -5.11 5.56 20.35
N VAL A 30 -4.56 5.02 21.44
CA VAL A 30 -3.10 4.87 21.59
C VAL A 30 -2.54 3.88 20.57
N LEU A 31 -3.20 2.73 20.40
CA LEU A 31 -2.81 1.73 19.42
C LEU A 31 -2.82 2.30 17.99
N TRP A 32 -3.92 2.96 17.62
CA TRP A 32 -4.04 3.59 16.30
C TRP A 32 -2.92 4.62 16.07
N ARG A 33 -2.67 5.47 17.07
CA ARG A 33 -1.60 6.48 16.98
C ARG A 33 -0.23 5.83 16.78
N ALA A 34 0.08 4.79 17.54
CA ALA A 34 1.34 4.06 17.40
C ALA A 34 1.50 3.45 16.01
N MET A 35 0.42 2.89 15.44
CA MET A 35 0.42 2.37 14.06
C MET A 35 0.66 3.49 13.03
N ALA A 36 0.00 4.63 13.19
CA ALA A 36 0.17 5.77 12.29
C ALA A 36 1.58 6.35 12.36
N ASP A 37 2.18 6.42 13.56
CA ASP A 37 3.56 6.87 13.77
C ASP A 37 4.56 5.89 13.13
N GLN A 38 4.35 4.58 13.29
CA GLN A 38 5.19 3.55 12.65
C GLN A 38 5.09 3.58 11.12
N LEU A 39 3.88 3.76 10.59
CA LEU A 39 3.67 3.82 9.14
C LEU A 39 4.40 5.03 8.52
N GLU A 40 4.33 6.19 9.17
CA GLU A 40 5.06 7.37 8.72
C GLU A 40 6.58 7.21 8.87
N ALA A 41 7.06 6.67 9.99
CA ALA A 41 8.48 6.40 10.19
C ALA A 41 9.02 5.40 9.16
N GLY A 42 8.26 4.35 8.86
CA GLY A 42 8.58 3.38 7.81
C GLY A 42 8.67 4.02 6.42
N TRP A 43 7.70 4.89 6.09
CA TRP A 43 7.74 5.67 4.84
C TRP A 43 8.98 6.55 4.74
N GLN A 44 9.29 7.31 5.80
CA GLN A 44 10.46 8.18 5.82
C GLN A 44 11.76 7.39 5.68
N SER A 45 11.90 6.28 6.38
CA SER A 45 13.06 5.39 6.28
C SER A 45 13.20 4.82 4.87
N TRP A 46 12.11 4.41 4.23
CA TRP A 46 12.11 3.93 2.86
C TRP A 46 12.56 5.03 1.87
N VAL A 47 12.05 6.25 2.01
CA VAL A 47 12.46 7.40 1.19
C VAL A 47 13.96 7.68 1.33
N GLN A 48 14.46 7.70 2.58
CA GLN A 48 15.89 7.92 2.85
C GLN A 48 16.75 6.81 2.23
N LEU A 49 16.34 5.56 2.37
CA LEU A 49 17.03 4.42 1.80
C LEU A 49 17.09 4.51 0.26
N ARG A 50 15.98 4.87 -0.39
CA ARG A 50 15.95 5.06 -1.85
C ARG A 50 16.87 6.19 -2.31
N ARG A 51 16.86 7.30 -1.60
CA ARG A 51 17.78 8.43 -1.88
C ARG A 51 19.24 8.06 -1.69
N ALA A 52 19.56 7.28 -0.66
CA ALA A 52 20.93 6.78 -0.44
C ALA A 52 21.41 5.86 -1.57
N HIS A 53 20.47 5.15 -2.25
CA HIS A 53 20.76 4.33 -3.44
C HIS A 53 20.71 5.13 -4.77
N GLY A 54 20.73 6.44 -4.72
CA GLY A 54 20.78 7.30 -5.91
C GLY A 54 19.42 7.55 -6.58
N TRP A 55 18.31 7.19 -5.94
CA TRP A 55 16.98 7.54 -6.44
C TRP A 55 16.59 8.95 -6.02
N GLN A 56 15.96 9.67 -6.91
CA GLN A 56 15.25 10.89 -6.57
C GLN A 56 13.83 10.51 -6.17
N VAL A 57 13.39 10.99 -4.99
CA VAL A 57 12.07 10.72 -4.44
C VAL A 57 11.45 12.05 -4.06
N ASP A 58 10.41 12.45 -4.80
CA ASP A 58 9.63 13.67 -4.53
C ASP A 58 8.19 13.31 -4.23
N HIS A 59 7.60 13.96 -3.26
CA HIS A 59 6.21 13.76 -2.87
C HIS A 59 5.66 14.95 -2.06
N ALA A 60 4.34 15.09 -2.01
CA ALA A 60 3.70 16.00 -1.08
C ALA A 60 3.87 15.52 0.37
N PRO A 61 3.73 16.39 1.38
CA PRO A 61 3.72 15.97 2.77
C PRO A 61 2.69 14.87 3.00
N PRO A 62 3.08 13.75 3.66
CA PRO A 62 2.15 12.66 3.95
C PRO A 62 1.03 13.08 4.89
N ILE A 63 -0.17 12.56 4.66
CA ILE A 63 -1.36 12.86 5.47
C ILE A 63 -1.81 11.57 6.17
N ARG A 64 -1.91 11.61 7.50
CA ARG A 64 -2.40 10.50 8.32
C ARG A 64 -3.92 10.44 8.31
N GLY A 65 -4.49 9.23 8.37
CA GLY A 65 -5.94 9.02 8.39
C GLY A 65 -6.33 7.60 8.79
N GLY A 66 -7.59 7.22 8.48
CA GLY A 66 -8.08 5.85 8.62
C GLY A 66 -8.71 5.48 9.96
N TRP A 67 -8.78 6.43 10.93
CA TRP A 67 -9.48 6.22 12.20
C TRP A 67 -10.94 5.80 11.99
N PRO A 68 -11.50 4.86 12.78
CA PRO A 68 -10.87 4.10 13.87
C PRO A 68 -10.33 2.72 13.44
N LEU A 69 -10.62 2.23 12.23
CA LEU A 69 -10.42 0.81 11.84
C LEU A 69 -9.08 0.54 11.17
N ALA A 70 -8.40 1.57 10.72
CA ALA A 70 -7.12 1.44 10.03
C ALA A 70 -6.21 2.63 10.38
N ALA A 71 -4.90 2.45 10.21
CA ALA A 71 -3.97 3.54 10.06
C ALA A 71 -3.66 3.69 8.57
N THR A 72 -3.83 4.90 8.04
CA THR A 72 -3.49 5.20 6.64
C THR A 72 -2.50 6.35 6.57
N LEU A 73 -1.63 6.29 5.55
CA LEU A 73 -0.74 7.35 5.17
C LEU A 73 -0.94 7.65 3.69
N THR A 74 -1.51 8.80 3.39
CA THR A 74 -1.75 9.25 2.02
C THR A 74 -0.61 10.13 1.56
N VAL A 75 0.00 9.77 0.44
CA VAL A 75 1.10 10.48 -0.20
C VAL A 75 0.66 10.90 -1.59
N ASP A 76 0.47 12.19 -1.80
CA ASP A 76 0.09 12.73 -3.10
C ASP A 76 1.33 13.10 -3.92
N ARG A 77 1.21 13.05 -5.25
CA ARG A 77 2.24 13.46 -6.22
C ARG A 77 3.57 12.72 -6.00
N LEU A 78 3.48 11.42 -5.83
CA LEU A 78 4.67 10.59 -5.69
C LEU A 78 5.42 10.52 -7.02
N ARG A 79 6.70 10.89 -7.01
CA ARG A 79 7.62 10.77 -8.12
C ARG A 79 8.88 10.05 -7.67
N LEU A 80 9.22 9.01 -8.39
CA LEU A 80 10.44 8.23 -8.22
C LEU A 80 11.23 8.29 -9.52
N GLU A 81 12.50 8.63 -9.45
CA GLU A 81 13.36 8.64 -10.63
C GLU A 81 14.73 8.07 -10.24
N GLY A 82 15.18 7.09 -11.02
CA GLY A 82 16.45 6.42 -10.75
C GLY A 82 17.20 6.09 -12.03
N ALA A 83 18.52 6.18 -11.96
CA ALA A 83 19.38 5.70 -13.01
C ALA A 83 19.47 4.17 -12.92
N ALA A 84 19.20 3.46 -14.00
CA ALA A 84 19.52 2.05 -14.13
C ALA A 84 20.78 1.93 -15.00
N ALA A 85 21.82 1.32 -14.49
CA ALA A 85 23.12 1.23 -15.19
C ALA A 85 23.03 0.56 -16.58
N THR A 86 21.98 -0.26 -16.79
CA THR A 86 21.72 -0.99 -18.02
C THR A 86 20.71 -0.33 -18.96
N LEU A 87 20.07 0.79 -18.52
CA LEU A 87 19.00 1.45 -19.28
C LEU A 87 19.33 2.94 -19.50
N PRO A 88 19.76 3.34 -20.71
CA PRO A 88 19.87 4.75 -21.05
C PRO A 88 18.54 5.46 -20.80
N GLY A 89 18.58 6.64 -20.12
CA GLY A 89 17.36 7.36 -19.72
C GLY A 89 16.75 6.91 -18.39
N GLY A 90 17.24 5.82 -17.78
CA GLY A 90 16.80 5.38 -16.44
C GLY A 90 15.35 4.91 -16.35
N VAL A 91 14.82 4.88 -15.13
CA VAL A 91 13.44 4.52 -14.83
C VAL A 91 12.80 5.63 -14.00
N ALA A 92 11.60 6.06 -14.37
CA ALA A 92 10.82 6.97 -13.56
C ALA A 92 9.39 6.43 -13.37
N PHE A 93 8.88 6.57 -12.15
CA PHE A 93 7.50 6.22 -11.78
C PHE A 93 6.83 7.44 -11.17
N ASN A 94 5.65 7.76 -11.66
CA ASN A 94 4.83 8.83 -11.15
C ASN A 94 3.45 8.28 -10.79
N ALA A 95 3.00 8.55 -9.57
CA ALA A 95 1.65 8.26 -9.12
C ALA A 95 0.98 9.52 -8.60
N GLN A 96 -0.28 9.73 -9.01
CA GLN A 96 -1.06 10.85 -8.52
C GLN A 96 -1.24 10.76 -7.00
N ARG A 97 -1.46 9.56 -6.51
CA ARG A 97 -1.65 9.25 -5.09
C ARG A 97 -1.17 7.85 -4.76
N ALA A 98 -0.56 7.72 -3.60
CA ALA A 98 -0.25 6.45 -2.96
C ALA A 98 -0.87 6.44 -1.56
N VAL A 99 -1.58 5.37 -1.21
CA VAL A 99 -2.20 5.21 0.10
C VAL A 99 -1.65 3.93 0.73
N LEU A 100 -0.85 4.10 1.77
CA LEU A 100 -0.40 3.00 2.61
C LEU A 100 -1.43 2.78 3.71
N ARG A 101 -1.74 1.51 4.00
CA ARG A 101 -2.79 1.15 4.95
C ARG A 101 -2.41 -0.09 5.74
N ILE A 102 -2.64 -0.04 7.05
CA ILE A 102 -2.62 -1.17 7.96
C ILE A 102 -3.99 -1.24 8.64
N GLU A 103 -4.67 -2.36 8.51
CA GLU A 103 -6.02 -2.58 9.04
C GLU A 103 -6.01 -3.36 10.35
N LEU A 104 -6.92 -3.01 11.26
CA LEU A 104 -7.23 -3.82 12.42
C LEU A 104 -8.23 -4.93 12.05
N PRO A 105 -8.05 -6.16 12.50
CA PRO A 105 -7.01 -6.65 13.43
C PRO A 105 -5.73 -7.15 12.74
N TRP A 106 -5.63 -7.09 11.40
CA TRP A 106 -4.50 -7.64 10.61
C TRP A 106 -3.33 -6.65 10.57
N LEU A 107 -2.53 -6.64 11.64
CA LEU A 107 -1.36 -5.77 11.77
C LEU A 107 -0.12 -6.30 11.05
N ASP A 108 -0.23 -7.47 10.47
CA ASP A 108 0.83 -8.23 9.79
C ASP A 108 0.92 -7.94 8.28
N ARG A 109 0.10 -7.02 7.77
CA ARG A 109 0.02 -6.71 6.34
C ARG A 109 -0.01 -5.22 6.08
N LEU A 110 0.85 -4.79 5.17
CA LEU A 110 0.81 -3.45 4.58
C LEU A 110 0.11 -3.54 3.22
N GLN A 111 -0.93 -2.77 3.05
CA GLN A 111 -1.57 -2.55 1.75
C GLN A 111 -1.12 -1.21 1.20
N LEU A 112 -0.72 -1.20 -0.06
CA LEU A 112 -0.44 -0.01 -0.85
C LEU A 112 -1.48 0.08 -1.95
N ALA A 113 -2.31 1.10 -1.95
CA ALA A 113 -3.24 1.40 -3.04
C ALA A 113 -2.72 2.58 -3.85
N LEU A 114 -2.85 2.50 -5.17
CA LEU A 114 -2.44 3.52 -6.11
C LEU A 114 -3.66 3.99 -6.92
N PRO A 115 -4.55 4.81 -6.34
CA PRO A 115 -5.71 5.33 -7.07
C PRO A 115 -5.30 6.41 -8.07
N GLY A 116 -6.05 6.50 -9.15
CA GLY A 116 -5.90 7.54 -10.17
C GLY A 116 -4.96 7.14 -11.31
N GLN A 117 -4.26 8.12 -11.86
CA GLN A 117 -3.36 7.90 -12.98
C GLN A 117 -1.94 7.64 -12.50
N GLN A 118 -1.29 6.68 -13.14
CA GLN A 118 0.12 6.36 -12.96
C GLN A 118 0.85 6.46 -14.30
N ARG A 119 2.16 6.68 -14.22
CA ARG A 119 3.04 6.69 -15.38
C ARG A 119 4.35 6.00 -15.02
N LEU A 120 4.74 5.04 -15.85
CA LEU A 120 6.04 4.39 -15.79
C LEU A 120 6.83 4.81 -17.03
N ARG A 121 8.01 5.36 -16.83
CA ARG A 121 8.95 5.65 -17.91
C ARG A 121 10.13 4.70 -17.80
N ILE A 122 10.44 4.03 -18.90
CA ILE A 122 11.60 3.14 -19.02
C ILE A 122 12.43 3.63 -20.22
N GLY A 123 13.61 4.17 -19.94
CA GLY A 123 14.39 4.85 -20.94
C GLY A 123 13.64 6.08 -21.47
N GLU A 124 13.38 6.11 -22.78
CA GLU A 124 12.65 7.19 -23.47
C GLU A 124 11.15 6.89 -23.61
N THR A 125 10.71 5.67 -23.30
CA THR A 125 9.32 5.27 -23.51
C THR A 125 8.50 5.45 -22.22
N GLU A 126 7.36 6.12 -22.36
CA GLU A 126 6.42 6.38 -21.27
C GLU A 126 5.17 5.49 -21.43
N PHE A 127 4.78 4.84 -20.35
CA PHE A 127 3.63 3.96 -20.24
C PHE A 127 2.66 4.56 -19.23
N PRO A 128 1.69 5.39 -19.66
CA PRO A 128 0.60 5.81 -18.80
C PRO A 128 -0.31 4.62 -18.54
N PHE A 129 -0.74 4.45 -17.30
CA PHE A 129 -1.70 3.41 -16.95
C PHE A 129 -2.67 3.86 -15.86
N THR A 130 -3.83 3.25 -15.87
CA THR A 130 -4.89 3.45 -14.88
C THR A 130 -5.53 2.10 -14.57
N ALA A 131 -6.02 1.94 -13.35
CA ALA A 131 -6.85 0.81 -12.97
C ALA A 131 -7.98 1.32 -12.08
N ASP A 132 -9.08 0.58 -12.03
CA ASP A 132 -10.17 0.89 -11.08
C ASP A 132 -9.70 0.59 -9.66
N THR A 133 -9.02 -0.53 -9.48
CA THR A 133 -8.27 -0.86 -8.27
C THR A 133 -6.85 -1.26 -8.65
N LEU A 134 -5.86 -0.70 -7.98
CA LEU A 134 -4.46 -1.12 -8.06
C LEU A 134 -3.92 -1.17 -6.64
N THR A 135 -3.69 -2.38 -6.15
CA THR A 135 -3.26 -2.63 -4.77
C THR A 135 -2.06 -3.56 -4.74
N ALA A 136 -1.12 -3.24 -3.87
CA ALA A 136 -0.06 -4.16 -3.50
C ALA A 136 -0.21 -4.53 -2.02
N THR A 137 -0.05 -5.81 -1.71
CA THR A 137 -0.07 -6.33 -0.34
C THR A 137 1.29 -6.92 -0.03
N VAL A 138 1.87 -6.47 1.07
CA VAL A 138 3.19 -6.92 1.55
C VAL A 138 3.04 -7.39 2.99
N PRO A 139 3.42 -8.62 3.33
CA PRO A 139 3.46 -9.07 4.71
C PRO A 139 4.53 -8.30 5.48
N LEU A 140 4.21 -7.91 6.72
CA LEU A 140 5.10 -7.22 7.64
C LEU A 140 5.73 -8.24 8.59
N GLU A 141 6.74 -8.96 8.12
CA GLU A 141 7.52 -9.89 8.93
C GLU A 141 8.59 -9.11 9.71
N ARG A 142 8.79 -9.46 11.00
CA ARG A 142 9.64 -8.68 11.90
C ARG A 142 11.13 -8.82 11.65
N ASP A 143 11.59 -9.94 11.11
CA ASP A 143 13.00 -10.30 11.07
C ASP A 143 13.52 -10.73 9.69
N THR A 144 12.70 -10.71 8.65
CA THR A 144 13.08 -11.15 7.30
C THR A 144 12.61 -10.15 6.25
N LEU A 145 13.30 -10.12 5.12
CA LEU A 145 12.73 -9.46 3.93
C LEU A 145 11.40 -10.13 3.58
N PRO A 146 10.37 -9.36 3.16
CA PRO A 146 9.11 -9.94 2.75
C PRO A 146 9.34 -11.07 1.75
N SER A 147 8.93 -12.27 2.12
CA SER A 147 9.10 -13.47 1.29
C SER A 147 8.15 -13.46 0.10
N GLU A 148 7.05 -12.73 0.20
CA GLU A 148 6.03 -12.65 -0.84
C GLU A 148 5.41 -11.25 -0.87
N ALA A 149 5.16 -10.74 -2.08
CA ALA A 149 4.37 -9.53 -2.31
C ALA A 149 3.37 -9.80 -3.43
N GLU A 150 2.14 -9.35 -3.27
CA GLU A 150 1.09 -9.48 -4.26
C GLU A 150 0.69 -8.10 -4.77
N LEU A 151 0.66 -7.95 -6.11
CA LEU A 151 0.09 -6.79 -6.79
C LEU A 151 -1.17 -7.26 -7.53
N ALA A 152 -2.29 -6.62 -7.28
CA ALA A 152 -3.56 -6.89 -7.94
C ALA A 152 -4.10 -5.61 -8.60
N ALA A 153 -4.61 -5.77 -9.82
CA ALA A 153 -5.25 -4.70 -10.58
C ALA A 153 -6.57 -5.18 -11.17
N GLU A 154 -7.58 -4.34 -11.13
CA GLU A 154 -8.86 -4.54 -11.81
C GLU A 154 -9.06 -3.47 -12.86
N ARG A 155 -9.51 -3.87 -14.05
CA ARG A 155 -9.68 -3.03 -15.24
C ARG A 155 -8.45 -2.15 -15.51
N LEU A 156 -7.32 -2.84 -15.65
CA LEU A 156 -6.04 -2.19 -15.94
C LEU A 156 -5.99 -1.75 -17.40
N ARG A 157 -5.80 -0.47 -17.63
CA ARG A 157 -5.61 0.13 -18.95
C ARG A 157 -4.21 0.68 -19.07
N ILE A 158 -3.48 0.23 -20.06
CA ILE A 158 -2.10 0.62 -20.31
C ILE A 158 -2.01 1.29 -21.68
N GLY A 159 -1.50 2.51 -21.72
CA GLY A 159 -1.17 3.20 -22.97
C GLY A 159 0.18 2.72 -23.51
N LEU A 160 0.18 2.22 -24.75
CA LEU A 160 1.38 1.80 -25.45
C LEU A 160 1.58 2.68 -26.70
N PRO A 161 2.84 2.84 -27.20
CA PRO A 161 3.06 3.45 -28.52
C PRO A 161 2.38 2.58 -29.60
N GLY A 162 1.24 3.01 -30.11
CA GLY A 162 0.49 2.27 -31.13
C GLY A 162 -0.87 1.77 -30.70
N GLY A 163 -1.27 1.99 -29.44
CA GLY A 163 -2.62 1.66 -28.95
C GLY A 163 -2.65 1.36 -27.47
N GLY A 164 -3.85 1.27 -26.92
CA GLY A 164 -4.05 0.89 -25.51
C GLY A 164 -4.30 -0.61 -25.38
N VAL A 165 -3.90 -1.16 -24.26
CA VAL A 165 -4.23 -2.54 -23.84
C VAL A 165 -5.11 -2.46 -22.61
N GLU A 166 -6.20 -3.23 -22.58
CA GLU A 166 -7.07 -3.35 -21.42
C GLU A 166 -7.05 -4.80 -20.90
N LEU A 167 -6.94 -4.92 -19.58
CA LEU A 167 -6.98 -6.19 -18.86
C LEU A 167 -8.12 -6.11 -17.85
N ALA A 168 -9.02 -7.09 -17.85
CA ALA A 168 -10.10 -7.15 -16.88
C ALA A 168 -9.57 -7.36 -15.47
N SER A 169 -8.60 -8.25 -15.32
CA SER A 169 -7.85 -8.45 -14.07
C SER A 169 -6.39 -8.79 -14.35
N ALA A 170 -5.51 -8.36 -13.45
CA ALA A 170 -4.11 -8.74 -13.46
C ALA A 170 -3.64 -8.96 -12.01
N ARG A 171 -2.90 -10.05 -11.79
CA ARG A 171 -2.28 -10.36 -10.50
C ARG A 171 -0.83 -10.74 -10.72
N LEU A 172 0.05 -10.06 -10.02
CA LEU A 172 1.47 -10.36 -10.00
C LEU A 172 1.87 -10.76 -8.58
N THR A 173 2.33 -11.98 -8.43
CA THR A 173 2.92 -12.46 -7.19
C THR A 173 4.43 -12.46 -7.34
N VAL A 174 5.10 -11.83 -6.39
CA VAL A 174 6.56 -11.75 -6.30
C VAL A 174 6.99 -12.54 -5.09
N ARG A 175 7.80 -13.59 -5.27
CA ARG A 175 8.38 -14.38 -4.18
C ARG A 175 9.87 -14.21 -4.17
N GLY A 176 10.44 -13.90 -3.01
CA GLY A 176 11.87 -13.81 -2.79
C GLY A 176 12.33 -14.95 -1.88
N SER A 177 13.44 -15.60 -2.21
CA SER A 177 14.08 -16.58 -1.35
C SER A 177 15.37 -16.01 -0.78
N ALA A 178 15.46 -15.93 0.56
CA ALA A 178 16.69 -15.53 1.25
C ALA A 178 17.76 -16.63 1.25
N SER A 179 17.36 -17.88 0.94
CA SER A 179 18.24 -19.07 0.87
C SER A 179 18.54 -19.51 -0.56
N ALA A 180 18.47 -18.59 -1.52
CA ALA A 180 18.74 -18.90 -2.93
C ALA A 180 20.14 -19.46 -3.11
N THR A 181 20.24 -20.57 -3.86
CA THR A 181 21.48 -21.20 -4.31
C THR A 181 21.60 -21.05 -5.82
N GLU A 182 22.74 -21.43 -6.42
CA GLU A 182 22.88 -21.43 -7.89
C GLU A 182 21.81 -22.29 -8.60
N ALA A 183 21.19 -23.24 -7.91
CA ALA A 183 20.16 -24.13 -8.43
C ALA A 183 18.72 -23.70 -8.13
N GLU A 184 18.52 -22.73 -7.22
CA GLU A 184 17.20 -22.23 -6.82
C GLU A 184 17.05 -20.75 -7.12
N PRO A 185 15.94 -20.31 -7.77
CA PRO A 185 15.76 -18.91 -8.12
C PRO A 185 15.66 -18.04 -6.87
N ALA A 186 16.41 -16.93 -6.88
CA ALA A 186 16.33 -15.91 -5.81
C ALA A 186 15.02 -15.12 -5.86
N LEU A 187 14.38 -15.09 -7.04
CA LEU A 187 13.17 -14.35 -7.31
C LEU A 187 12.26 -15.15 -8.24
N GLU A 188 11.02 -15.33 -7.83
CA GLU A 188 9.96 -15.92 -8.64
C GLU A 188 8.89 -14.84 -8.91
N LEU A 189 8.51 -14.71 -10.18
CA LEU A 189 7.46 -13.79 -10.63
C LEU A 189 6.36 -14.60 -11.30
N ILE A 190 5.16 -14.56 -10.73
CA ILE A 190 3.97 -15.24 -11.29
C ILE A 190 2.99 -14.16 -11.70
N LEU A 191 2.77 -13.99 -13.02
CA LEU A 191 1.78 -13.09 -13.58
C LEU A 191 0.58 -13.88 -14.09
N VAL A 192 -0.60 -13.54 -13.59
CA VAL A 192 -1.89 -14.04 -14.08
C VAL A 192 -2.67 -12.84 -14.58
N ALA A 193 -3.12 -12.89 -15.83
CA ALA A 193 -3.91 -11.84 -16.44
C ALA A 193 -5.12 -12.44 -17.17
N GLU A 194 -6.27 -11.81 -17.04
CA GLU A 194 -7.53 -12.25 -17.63
C GLU A 194 -8.19 -11.11 -18.41
N GLY A 195 -8.94 -11.48 -19.45
CA GLY A 195 -9.71 -10.53 -20.23
C GLY A 195 -8.84 -9.52 -20.97
N LEU A 196 -7.82 -10.02 -21.68
CA LEU A 196 -6.94 -9.18 -22.52
C LEU A 196 -7.70 -8.70 -23.75
N ASP A 197 -7.87 -7.40 -23.86
CA ASP A 197 -8.37 -6.71 -25.05
C ASP A 197 -7.24 -5.93 -25.73
N LEU A 198 -6.97 -6.25 -26.97
CA LEU A 198 -5.93 -5.63 -27.77
C LEU A 198 -6.57 -4.68 -28.81
N PRO A 199 -5.95 -3.55 -29.12
CA PRO A 199 -6.42 -2.69 -30.18
C PRO A 199 -6.43 -3.48 -31.50
N PRO A 200 -7.40 -3.21 -32.39
CA PRO A 200 -7.41 -3.83 -33.72
C PRO A 200 -6.08 -3.56 -34.43
N ALA A 201 -5.54 -4.59 -35.06
CA ALA A 201 -4.34 -4.44 -35.88
C ALA A 201 -4.60 -3.42 -36.99
N ALA A 202 -3.75 -2.39 -37.08
CA ALA A 202 -3.83 -1.36 -38.11
C ALA A 202 -3.37 -1.89 -39.49
#